data_e3724d00b6963fd9e5c8b397b6956ebe
#
_entry.id   e3724d00b6963fd9e5c8b397b6956ebe
#
_cell.length_a   1.000
_cell.length_b   1.000
_cell.length_c   1.000
_cell.angle_alpha   90.00
_cell.angle_beta   90.00
_cell.angle_gamma   90.00
#
_symmetry.space_group_name_H-M   'P 1'
#
loop_
_entity.id
_entity.type
_entity.pdbx_description
1 polymer ?
#
loop_
_entity_poly.entity_id
_entity_poly.type
_entity_poly.pdbx_seq_one_letter_code
_entity_poly.pdbx_strand_id
1 'polypeptide(L)'
;MTSELVVDVQPKEISIALLEDKNLVEFQKEERNLSFSVGNMYLGKVKKLMPGLNACFVDVGFEKDAFLHYLDLGPQFHSYQKYLKQVISNKQKLYPISKASSLPDIEKDGTISNVLQQGQEVIVQIVKEPISTKGPRLTCELSFAGRYLVLIPFNDKVSVSQKIKSSEERARLKQLLQSIKPKNFGIIVRTVAEGKRVAELDAELKILLKHWEETITKVQKASKLPSLVYAEPSRTVAILRDLFNPSYENIYVNDETVYNEVKDYVALIAPDRTGIVKLYKGQLLSLIHI
;
A
#
# COMPACT_ATOMS: atom_id res chain seq x y z
N MET A 1 -16.46 4.87 25.77
CA MET A 1 -16.60 4.10 24.52
C MET A 1 -15.37 3.23 24.38
N THR A 2 -15.52 1.94 24.46
CA THR A 2 -14.44 0.96 24.38
C THR A 2 -14.53 0.24 23.05
N SER A 3 -13.38 -0.01 22.39
CA SER A 3 -13.34 -0.71 21.10
C SER A 3 -12.61 -2.04 21.27
N GLU A 4 -13.12 -3.07 20.61
CA GLU A 4 -12.51 -4.38 20.55
C GLU A 4 -12.47 -4.85 19.09
N LEU A 5 -11.37 -5.48 18.71
CA LEU A 5 -11.23 -6.12 17.40
C LEU A 5 -11.16 -7.63 17.57
N VAL A 6 -11.96 -8.32 16.79
CA VAL A 6 -11.98 -9.79 16.77
C VAL A 6 -11.59 -10.26 15.38
N VAL A 7 -10.55 -11.07 15.30
CA VAL A 7 -10.02 -11.61 14.04
C VAL A 7 -10.10 -13.13 14.10
N ASP A 8 -11.07 -13.68 13.39
CA ASP A 8 -11.28 -15.12 13.26
C ASP A 8 -10.71 -15.61 11.92
N VAL A 9 -9.61 -16.35 12.01
CA VAL A 9 -8.89 -16.90 10.86
C VAL A 9 -9.30 -18.34 10.66
N GLN A 10 -9.95 -18.62 9.55
CA GLN A 10 -10.34 -19.95 9.10
C GLN A 10 -9.47 -20.39 7.91
N PRO A 11 -9.45 -21.67 7.53
CA PRO A 11 -8.60 -22.15 6.43
C PRO A 11 -8.82 -21.44 5.09
N LYS A 12 -10.01 -20.95 4.82
CA LYS A 12 -10.37 -20.30 3.54
C LYS A 12 -10.67 -18.82 3.66
N GLU A 13 -11.05 -18.34 4.84
CA GLU A 13 -11.49 -16.96 5.04
C GLU A 13 -10.96 -16.37 6.35
N ILE A 14 -10.89 -15.07 6.42
CA ILE A 14 -10.64 -14.30 7.64
C ILE A 14 -11.87 -13.42 7.87
N SER A 15 -12.45 -13.54 9.05
CA SER A 15 -13.55 -12.70 9.50
C SER A 15 -13.00 -11.67 10.50
N ILE A 16 -13.29 -10.41 10.29
CA ILE A 16 -12.83 -9.30 11.13
C ILE A 16 -14.07 -8.54 11.61
N ALA A 17 -14.21 -8.45 12.93
CA ALA A 17 -15.32 -7.75 13.56
C ALA A 17 -14.79 -6.65 14.47
N LEU A 18 -15.30 -5.42 14.29
CA LEU A 18 -15.11 -4.30 15.20
C LEU A 18 -16.33 -4.18 16.12
N LEU A 19 -16.08 -4.18 17.42
CA LEU A 19 -17.10 -3.95 18.43
C LEU A 19 -16.84 -2.61 19.14
N GLU A 20 -17.90 -1.86 19.39
CA GLU A 20 -17.88 -0.66 20.23
C GLU A 20 -18.89 -0.87 21.38
N ASP A 21 -18.41 -0.74 22.62
CA ASP A 21 -19.19 -1.04 23.83
C ASP A 21 -19.92 -2.40 23.74
N LYS A 22 -19.20 -3.43 23.21
CA LYS A 22 -19.67 -4.80 22.94
C LYS A 22 -20.75 -4.93 21.86
N ASN A 23 -21.05 -3.89 21.11
CA ASN A 23 -21.96 -3.93 19.97
C ASN A 23 -21.16 -4.04 18.67
N LEU A 24 -21.58 -4.94 17.78
CA LEU A 24 -20.96 -5.08 16.47
C LEU A 24 -21.23 -3.83 15.62
N VAL A 25 -20.17 -3.13 15.23
CA VAL A 25 -20.23 -1.90 14.42
C VAL A 25 -19.83 -2.16 12.98
N GLU A 26 -18.82 -3.01 12.78
CA GLU A 26 -18.32 -3.35 11.45
C GLU A 26 -17.96 -4.83 11.38
N PHE A 27 -18.32 -5.47 10.29
CA PHE A 27 -17.99 -6.85 10.01
C PHE A 27 -17.49 -7.01 8.57
N GLN A 28 -16.31 -7.61 8.42
CA GLN A 28 -15.70 -7.86 7.13
C GLN A 28 -15.32 -9.34 7.01
N LYS A 29 -15.49 -9.89 5.81
CA LYS A 29 -15.00 -11.21 5.44
C LYS A 29 -14.10 -11.11 4.23
N GLU A 30 -13.00 -11.84 4.26
CA GLU A 30 -12.01 -11.89 3.18
C GLU A 30 -11.54 -13.32 2.95
N GLU A 31 -11.15 -13.61 1.72
CA GLU A 31 -10.44 -14.84 1.42
C GLU A 31 -9.03 -14.81 2.02
N ARG A 32 -8.59 -15.90 2.62
CA ARG A 32 -7.26 -16.04 3.22
C ARG A 32 -6.12 -15.93 2.19
N ASN A 33 -6.41 -16.05 0.91
CA ASN A 33 -5.41 -16.12 -0.16
C ASN A 33 -5.00 -14.71 -0.62
N LEU A 34 -3.97 -14.17 0.01
CA LEU A 34 -3.50 -12.78 -0.13
C LEU A 34 -2.57 -12.55 -1.33
N SER A 35 -2.43 -13.51 -2.25
CA SER A 35 -1.41 -13.43 -3.30
C SER A 35 -1.60 -12.27 -4.28
N PHE A 36 -2.79 -11.68 -4.41
CA PHE A 36 -3.06 -10.58 -5.35
C PHE A 36 -3.93 -9.49 -4.72
N SER A 37 -3.66 -9.18 -3.45
CA SER A 37 -4.40 -8.16 -2.70
C SER A 37 -4.09 -6.76 -3.18
N VAL A 38 -5.05 -5.85 -2.97
CA VAL A 38 -4.86 -4.41 -3.19
C VAL A 38 -3.64 -3.91 -2.43
N GLY A 39 -2.81 -3.12 -3.12
CA GLY A 39 -1.56 -2.58 -2.57
C GLY A 39 -0.31 -3.39 -2.95
N ASN A 40 -0.43 -4.69 -3.22
CA ASN A 40 0.70 -5.51 -3.66
C ASN A 40 1.30 -4.97 -4.96
N MET A 41 2.65 -4.95 -5.04
CA MET A 41 3.37 -4.48 -6.22
C MET A 41 4.14 -5.63 -6.87
N TYR A 42 4.04 -5.70 -8.19
CA TYR A 42 4.72 -6.70 -9.01
C TYR A 42 5.62 -6.04 -10.03
N LEU A 43 6.81 -6.59 -10.22
CA LEU A 43 7.54 -6.40 -11.46
C LEU A 43 6.98 -7.39 -12.48
N GLY A 44 6.22 -6.87 -13.43
CA GLY A 44 5.53 -7.64 -14.45
C GLY A 44 6.02 -7.31 -15.86
N LYS A 45 5.44 -8.00 -16.84
CA LYS A 45 5.76 -7.81 -18.26
C LYS A 45 4.49 -7.55 -19.06
N VAL A 46 4.52 -6.53 -19.92
CA VAL A 46 3.40 -6.24 -20.83
C VAL A 46 3.23 -7.39 -21.81
N LYS A 47 2.11 -8.08 -21.77
CA LYS A 47 1.77 -9.20 -22.65
C LYS A 47 1.18 -8.75 -23.98
N LYS A 48 0.20 -7.85 -23.91
CA LYS A 48 -0.58 -7.42 -25.07
C LYS A 48 -1.07 -6.00 -24.91
N LEU A 49 -0.93 -5.20 -25.98
CA LEU A 49 -1.57 -3.89 -26.07
C LEU A 49 -2.98 -4.04 -26.65
N MET A 50 -3.89 -3.22 -26.14
CA MET A 50 -5.29 -3.13 -26.54
C MET A 50 -5.64 -1.68 -26.91
N PRO A 51 -5.21 -1.20 -28.11
CA PRO A 51 -5.39 0.22 -28.51
C PRO A 51 -6.84 0.68 -28.46
N GLY A 52 -7.79 -0.17 -28.86
CA GLY A 52 -9.21 0.16 -28.82
C GLY A 52 -9.79 0.39 -27.42
N LEU A 53 -9.11 -0.06 -26.37
CA LEU A 53 -9.47 0.20 -24.97
C LEU A 53 -8.52 1.20 -24.31
N ASN A 54 -7.55 1.72 -25.04
CA ASN A 54 -6.44 2.51 -24.51
C ASN A 54 -5.78 1.87 -23.27
N ALA A 55 -5.51 0.57 -23.34
CA ALA A 55 -5.07 -0.25 -22.22
C ALA A 55 -4.08 -1.34 -22.65
N CYS A 56 -3.50 -2.04 -21.70
CA CYS A 56 -2.72 -3.24 -21.93
C CYS A 56 -3.00 -4.31 -20.88
N PHE A 57 -2.62 -5.53 -21.20
CA PHE A 57 -2.55 -6.64 -20.27
C PHE A 57 -1.11 -6.87 -19.80
N VAL A 58 -0.95 -7.06 -18.49
CA VAL A 58 0.34 -7.28 -17.84
C VAL A 58 0.32 -8.63 -17.13
N ASP A 59 1.40 -9.39 -17.30
CA ASP A 59 1.63 -10.61 -16.53
C ASP A 59 2.14 -10.25 -15.13
N VAL A 60 1.37 -10.62 -14.12
CA VAL A 60 1.73 -10.48 -12.69
C VAL A 60 1.77 -11.84 -11.98
N GLY A 61 1.63 -12.94 -12.74
CA GLY A 61 1.64 -14.32 -12.22
C GLY A 61 0.27 -14.84 -11.79
N PHE A 62 -0.79 -14.07 -11.98
CA PHE A 62 -2.15 -14.55 -11.80
C PHE A 62 -2.60 -15.35 -13.05
N GLU A 63 -3.52 -16.30 -12.88
CA GLU A 63 -4.03 -17.14 -13.99
C GLU A 63 -4.66 -16.33 -15.13
N LYS A 64 -5.26 -15.18 -14.82
CA LYS A 64 -5.78 -14.21 -15.80
C LYS A 64 -4.87 -12.99 -15.86
N ASP A 65 -4.66 -12.47 -17.07
CA ASP A 65 -3.83 -11.30 -17.28
C ASP A 65 -4.43 -10.07 -16.59
N ALA A 66 -3.56 -9.30 -15.94
CA ALA A 66 -3.96 -8.12 -15.20
C ALA A 66 -4.15 -6.92 -16.14
N PHE A 67 -5.16 -6.09 -15.88
CA PHE A 67 -5.56 -4.97 -16.72
C PHE A 67 -4.93 -3.66 -16.25
N LEU A 68 -4.27 -2.95 -17.17
CA LEU A 68 -3.66 -1.63 -16.95
C LEU A 68 -4.17 -0.65 -18.01
N HIS A 69 -4.93 0.36 -17.58
CA HIS A 69 -5.44 1.41 -18.47
C HIS A 69 -4.42 2.54 -18.61
N TYR A 70 -4.46 3.28 -19.72
CA TYR A 70 -3.57 4.42 -19.98
C TYR A 70 -3.61 5.47 -18.85
N LEU A 71 -4.79 5.81 -18.37
CA LEU A 71 -4.96 6.78 -17.27
C LEU A 71 -4.40 6.28 -15.92
N ASP A 72 -4.19 4.98 -15.77
CA ASP A 72 -3.61 4.38 -14.56
C ASP A 72 -2.06 4.33 -14.63
N LEU A 73 -1.43 4.83 -15.70
CA LEU A 73 0.02 4.94 -15.81
C LEU A 73 0.59 6.05 -14.91
N GLY A 74 -0.20 7.10 -14.68
CA GLY A 74 0.23 8.32 -13.99
C GLY A 74 1.03 9.27 -14.87
N PRO A 75 0.98 10.57 -14.57
CA PRO A 75 1.59 11.60 -15.42
C PRO A 75 3.11 11.43 -15.54
N GLN A 76 3.81 11.04 -14.48
CA GLN A 76 5.27 10.90 -14.46
C GLN A 76 5.79 9.57 -15.05
N PHE A 77 4.97 8.87 -15.84
CA PHE A 77 5.29 7.54 -16.36
C PHE A 77 6.63 7.48 -17.11
N HIS A 78 7.00 8.52 -17.90
CA HIS A 78 8.28 8.55 -18.59
C HIS A 78 9.48 8.59 -17.63
N SER A 79 9.39 9.40 -16.58
CA SER A 79 10.43 9.50 -15.54
C SER A 79 10.58 8.16 -14.80
N TYR A 80 9.47 7.55 -14.43
CA TYR A 80 9.39 6.26 -13.80
C TYR A 80 10.00 5.16 -14.67
N GLN A 81 9.65 5.06 -15.95
CA GLN A 81 10.18 4.06 -16.86
C GLN A 81 11.68 4.19 -17.11
N LYS A 82 12.17 5.41 -17.24
CA LYS A 82 13.62 5.68 -17.36
C LYS A 82 14.35 5.19 -16.11
N TYR A 83 13.82 5.50 -14.92
CA TYR A 83 14.38 5.05 -13.66
C TYR A 83 14.38 3.52 -13.55
N LEU A 84 13.27 2.87 -13.87
CA LEU A 84 13.15 1.41 -13.83
C LEU A 84 14.20 0.73 -14.71
N LYS A 85 14.40 1.22 -15.96
CA LYS A 85 15.45 0.71 -16.86
C LYS A 85 16.85 0.84 -16.24
N GLN A 86 17.13 1.94 -15.54
CA GLN A 86 18.41 2.15 -14.86
C GLN A 86 18.61 1.19 -13.68
N VAL A 87 17.55 0.93 -12.90
CA VAL A 87 17.58 -0.02 -11.77
C VAL A 87 17.84 -1.44 -12.28
N ILE A 88 17.14 -1.88 -13.32
CA ILE A 88 17.27 -3.25 -13.86
C ILE A 88 18.64 -3.46 -14.53
N SER A 89 19.16 -2.45 -15.23
CA SER A 89 20.46 -2.55 -15.91
C SER A 89 21.65 -2.49 -14.98
N ASN A 90 21.54 -1.83 -13.83
CA ASN A 90 22.64 -1.65 -12.87
C ASN A 90 22.52 -2.62 -11.70
N LYS A 91 23.07 -3.83 -11.86
CA LYS A 91 23.02 -4.86 -10.79
C LYS A 91 23.99 -4.64 -9.63
N GLN A 92 24.94 -3.71 -9.73
CA GLN A 92 26.00 -3.55 -8.74
C GLN A 92 25.64 -2.52 -7.65
N LYS A 93 24.93 -1.45 -7.99
CA LYS A 93 24.60 -0.36 -7.07
C LYS A 93 23.18 0.10 -7.25
N LEU A 94 22.47 0.25 -6.13
CA LEU A 94 21.13 0.83 -6.13
C LEU A 94 21.18 2.28 -6.64
N TYR A 95 20.36 2.60 -7.65
CA TYR A 95 20.25 3.95 -8.17
C TYR A 95 19.25 4.75 -7.32
N PRO A 96 19.67 5.80 -6.59
CA PRO A 96 18.76 6.53 -5.73
C PRO A 96 17.76 7.36 -6.54
N ILE A 97 16.50 7.33 -6.14
CA ILE A 97 15.42 8.07 -6.82
C ILE A 97 15.68 9.59 -6.86
N SER A 98 16.41 10.15 -5.88
CA SER A 98 16.80 11.56 -5.86
C SER A 98 17.62 12.00 -7.06
N LYS A 99 18.29 11.04 -7.75
CA LYS A 99 19.04 11.25 -9.00
C LYS A 99 18.21 10.95 -10.25
N ALA A 100 16.97 10.49 -10.10
CA ALA A 100 16.10 10.25 -11.24
C ALA A 100 15.84 11.56 -12.01
N SER A 101 15.98 11.49 -13.33
CA SER A 101 15.68 12.63 -14.21
C SER A 101 14.18 12.84 -14.27
N SER A 102 13.73 14.07 -14.06
CA SER A 102 12.37 14.45 -14.39
C SER A 102 12.25 14.59 -15.91
N LEU A 103 11.30 13.87 -16.49
CA LEU A 103 10.92 13.98 -17.89
C LEU A 103 9.53 14.62 -17.97
N PRO A 104 9.14 15.17 -19.14
CA PRO A 104 7.79 15.67 -19.34
C PRO A 104 6.74 14.60 -19.01
N ASP A 105 5.64 15.04 -18.43
CA ASP A 105 4.49 14.21 -18.14
C ASP A 105 3.93 13.62 -19.43
N ILE A 106 3.29 12.44 -19.34
CA ILE A 106 2.54 11.90 -20.48
C ILE A 106 1.30 12.76 -20.73
N GLU A 107 0.93 12.88 -22.00
CA GLU A 107 -0.26 13.63 -22.40
C GLU A 107 -1.52 12.98 -21.85
N LYS A 108 -2.44 13.78 -21.31
CA LYS A 108 -3.67 13.26 -20.72
C LYS A 108 -4.56 12.50 -21.72
N ASP A 109 -4.55 12.96 -22.97
CA ASP A 109 -5.32 12.36 -24.08
C ASP A 109 -4.45 11.46 -24.98
N GLY A 110 -3.30 11.02 -24.46
CA GLY A 110 -2.39 10.14 -25.17
C GLY A 110 -2.91 8.70 -25.32
N THR A 111 -2.15 7.89 -26.05
CA THR A 111 -2.49 6.49 -26.31
C THR A 111 -1.47 5.53 -25.71
N ILE A 112 -1.94 4.38 -25.24
CA ILE A 112 -1.12 3.34 -24.62
C ILE A 112 0.03 2.89 -25.53
N SER A 113 -0.20 2.81 -26.84
CA SER A 113 0.77 2.37 -27.84
C SER A 113 1.94 3.32 -28.04
N ASN A 114 1.80 4.60 -27.64
CA ASN A 114 2.86 5.60 -27.73
C ASN A 114 3.84 5.52 -26.55
N VAL A 115 3.42 4.92 -25.44
CA VAL A 115 4.18 4.93 -24.17
C VAL A 115 4.61 3.54 -23.70
N LEU A 116 3.93 2.49 -24.15
CA LEU A 116 4.24 1.10 -23.79
C LEU A 116 4.41 0.22 -25.03
N GLN A 117 5.24 -0.82 -24.88
CA GLN A 117 5.48 -1.84 -25.90
C GLN A 117 5.26 -3.23 -25.32
N GLN A 118 4.87 -4.17 -26.15
CA GLN A 118 4.80 -5.59 -25.79
C GLN A 118 6.18 -6.08 -25.33
N GLY A 119 6.19 -6.86 -24.25
CA GLY A 119 7.42 -7.37 -23.68
C GLY A 119 8.13 -6.41 -22.71
N GLN A 120 7.68 -5.17 -22.59
CA GLN A 120 8.26 -4.18 -21.69
C GLN A 120 8.01 -4.54 -20.23
N GLU A 121 9.03 -4.35 -19.38
CA GLU A 121 8.95 -4.54 -17.94
C GLU A 121 8.36 -3.31 -17.28
N VAL A 122 7.46 -3.53 -16.31
CA VAL A 122 6.78 -2.48 -15.55
C VAL A 122 6.62 -2.92 -14.08
N ILE A 123 6.82 -2.00 -13.12
CA ILE A 123 6.33 -2.21 -11.76
C ILE A 123 4.89 -1.72 -11.73
N VAL A 124 3.99 -2.55 -11.26
CA VAL A 124 2.56 -2.24 -11.17
C VAL A 124 2.05 -2.55 -9.78
N GLN A 125 1.09 -1.77 -9.32
CA GLN A 125 0.39 -1.97 -8.05
C GLN A 125 -1.04 -2.40 -8.32
N ILE A 126 -1.54 -3.36 -7.55
CA ILE A 126 -2.93 -3.81 -7.63
C ILE A 126 -3.82 -2.76 -6.96
N VAL A 127 -4.82 -2.25 -7.69
CA VAL A 127 -5.83 -1.32 -7.19
C VAL A 127 -7.21 -1.95 -7.05
N LYS A 128 -7.44 -3.09 -7.73
CA LYS A 128 -8.62 -3.94 -7.53
C LYS A 128 -8.20 -5.39 -7.66
N GLU A 129 -8.65 -6.20 -6.73
CA GLU A 129 -8.44 -7.64 -6.72
C GLU A 129 -9.11 -8.33 -7.91
N PRO A 130 -8.62 -9.51 -8.30
CA PRO A 130 -9.29 -10.29 -9.34
C PRO A 130 -10.70 -10.67 -8.88
N ILE A 131 -11.66 -10.60 -9.79
CA ILE A 131 -13.06 -10.94 -9.50
C ILE A 131 -13.57 -11.89 -10.58
N SER A 132 -14.04 -13.07 -10.16
CA SER A 132 -14.61 -14.08 -11.06
C SER A 132 -13.67 -14.41 -12.23
N THR A 133 -14.04 -14.06 -13.46
CA THR A 133 -13.27 -14.35 -14.69
C THR A 133 -12.27 -13.26 -15.07
N LYS A 134 -12.16 -12.16 -14.29
CA LYS A 134 -11.31 -11.02 -14.61
C LYS A 134 -10.07 -11.01 -13.73
N GLY A 135 -8.92 -10.74 -14.35
CA GLY A 135 -7.68 -10.48 -13.65
C GLY A 135 -7.70 -9.16 -12.85
N PRO A 136 -6.69 -8.93 -12.01
CA PRO A 136 -6.62 -7.71 -11.20
C PRO A 136 -6.49 -6.45 -12.06
N ARG A 137 -6.97 -5.30 -11.53
CA ARG A 137 -6.71 -3.99 -12.12
C ARG A 137 -5.46 -3.40 -11.50
N LEU A 138 -4.64 -2.76 -12.33
CA LEU A 138 -3.33 -2.25 -12.00
C LEU A 138 -3.24 -0.74 -12.15
N THR A 139 -2.22 -0.17 -11.47
CA THR A 139 -1.72 1.19 -11.70
C THR A 139 -0.19 1.22 -11.69
N CYS A 140 0.41 2.18 -12.39
CA CYS A 140 1.81 2.54 -12.27
C CYS A 140 2.04 3.75 -11.33
N GLU A 141 0.99 4.38 -10.82
CA GLU A 141 1.08 5.36 -9.74
C GLU A 141 1.26 4.63 -8.40
N LEU A 142 2.51 4.26 -8.13
CA LEU A 142 2.85 3.51 -6.92
C LEU A 142 2.63 4.34 -5.67
N SER A 143 2.14 3.70 -4.62
CA SER A 143 1.91 4.36 -3.33
C SER A 143 2.18 3.41 -2.17
N PHE A 144 2.74 3.94 -1.08
CA PHE A 144 2.96 3.21 0.16
C PHE A 144 2.11 3.85 1.25
N ALA A 145 1.11 3.13 1.71
CA ALA A 145 0.17 3.64 2.69
C ALA A 145 0.68 3.42 4.11
N GLY A 146 0.98 4.53 4.80
CA GLY A 146 1.20 4.57 6.25
C GLY A 146 -0.06 4.94 7.02
N ARG A 147 0.08 5.11 8.33
CA ARG A 147 -0.99 5.55 9.22
C ARG A 147 -1.32 7.02 9.05
N TYR A 148 -0.29 7.88 9.04
CA TYR A 148 -0.40 9.33 8.93
C TYR A 148 -0.18 9.83 7.51
N LEU A 149 0.63 9.14 6.74
CA LEU A 149 1.14 9.56 5.44
C LEU A 149 0.91 8.49 4.38
N VAL A 150 0.76 8.92 3.13
CA VAL A 150 0.92 8.06 1.95
C VAL A 150 2.09 8.62 1.15
N LEU A 151 3.10 7.79 0.91
CA LEU A 151 4.28 8.14 0.12
C LEU A 151 4.06 7.78 -1.35
N ILE A 152 4.33 8.73 -2.25
CA ILE A 152 4.15 8.55 -3.69
C ILE A 152 5.47 8.85 -4.40
N PRO A 153 6.18 7.82 -4.92
CA PRO A 153 7.39 8.02 -5.72
C PRO A 153 7.11 8.79 -7.02
N PHE A 154 8.12 9.48 -7.54
CA PHE A 154 8.09 10.32 -8.76
C PHE A 154 7.12 11.51 -8.69
N ASN A 155 6.70 11.90 -7.51
CA ASN A 155 5.86 13.06 -7.28
C ASN A 155 6.60 14.04 -6.36
N ASP A 156 6.28 15.34 -6.43
CA ASP A 156 6.89 16.35 -5.54
C ASP A 156 5.84 17.11 -4.70
N LYS A 157 4.56 16.80 -4.89
CA LYS A 157 3.47 17.51 -4.21
C LYS A 157 3.25 16.99 -2.80
N VAL A 158 3.00 17.91 -1.86
CA VAL A 158 2.45 17.61 -0.54
C VAL A 158 0.98 18.01 -0.54
N SER A 159 0.10 17.03 -0.37
CA SER A 159 -1.34 17.21 -0.26
C SER A 159 -1.81 16.87 1.15
N VAL A 160 -2.75 17.63 1.71
CA VAL A 160 -3.30 17.38 3.03
C VAL A 160 -4.79 17.07 2.90
N SER A 161 -5.26 16.06 3.65
CA SER A 161 -6.67 15.67 3.66
C SER A 161 -7.58 16.87 3.93
N GLN A 162 -8.57 17.07 3.08
CA GLN A 162 -9.56 18.13 3.25
C GLN A 162 -10.53 17.86 4.43
N LYS A 163 -10.52 16.64 4.98
CA LYS A 163 -11.28 16.28 6.18
C LYS A 163 -10.70 16.95 7.44
N ILE A 164 -9.45 17.39 7.45
CA ILE A 164 -8.87 18.25 8.47
C ILE A 164 -9.47 19.64 8.30
N LYS A 165 -10.35 20.04 9.21
CA LYS A 165 -11.14 21.26 9.08
C LYS A 165 -10.32 22.54 9.26
N SER A 166 -9.36 22.55 10.21
CA SER A 166 -8.51 23.71 10.47
C SER A 166 -7.59 24.01 9.29
N SER A 167 -7.72 25.20 8.70
CA SER A 167 -6.83 25.69 7.65
C SER A 167 -5.40 25.90 8.14
N GLU A 168 -5.25 26.35 9.38
CA GLU A 168 -3.95 26.57 10.03
C GLU A 168 -3.21 25.24 10.21
N GLU A 169 -3.91 24.20 10.68
CA GLU A 169 -3.33 22.87 10.83
C GLU A 169 -2.94 22.26 9.48
N ARG A 170 -3.78 22.41 8.44
CA ARG A 170 -3.41 21.99 7.08
C ARG A 170 -2.16 22.69 6.56
N ALA A 171 -2.05 24.00 6.81
CA ALA A 171 -0.87 24.79 6.43
C ALA A 171 0.38 24.31 7.19
N ARG A 172 0.26 24.11 8.52
CA ARG A 172 1.34 23.60 9.37
C ARG A 172 1.85 22.25 8.89
N LEU A 173 0.97 21.28 8.69
CA LEU A 173 1.33 19.94 8.23
C LEU A 173 1.97 19.97 6.84
N LYS A 174 1.43 20.78 5.93
CA LYS A 174 1.99 20.94 4.58
C LYS A 174 3.40 21.51 4.61
N GLN A 175 3.62 22.60 5.33
CA GLN A 175 4.92 23.25 5.45
C GLN A 175 5.96 22.32 6.09
N LEU A 176 5.57 21.63 7.17
CA LEU A 176 6.40 20.69 7.87
C LEU A 176 6.87 19.57 6.94
N LEU A 177 5.94 18.90 6.26
CA LEU A 177 6.30 17.77 5.38
C LEU A 177 7.04 18.24 4.13
N GLN A 178 6.77 19.44 3.64
CA GLN A 178 7.55 20.04 2.56
C GLN A 178 9.03 20.21 2.94
N SER A 179 9.32 20.50 4.22
CA SER A 179 10.69 20.71 4.70
C SER A 179 11.48 19.41 4.92
N ILE A 180 10.81 18.30 5.21
CA ILE A 180 11.48 17.03 5.54
C ILE A 180 11.40 15.98 4.42
N LYS A 181 10.49 16.14 3.44
CA LYS A 181 10.37 15.15 2.37
C LYS A 181 11.58 15.13 1.45
N PRO A 182 12.05 13.96 1.01
CA PRO A 182 13.07 13.89 -0.01
C PRO A 182 12.55 14.33 -1.39
N LYS A 183 13.48 14.70 -2.26
CA LYS A 183 13.20 15.02 -3.66
C LYS A 183 12.63 13.80 -4.41
N ASN A 184 11.71 14.03 -5.35
CA ASN A 184 11.05 13.02 -6.16
C ASN A 184 10.12 12.10 -5.36
N PHE A 185 9.66 12.54 -4.18
CA PHE A 185 8.57 11.92 -3.44
C PHE A 185 7.46 12.91 -3.17
N GLY A 186 6.23 12.52 -3.46
CA GLY A 186 5.03 13.20 -3.00
C GLY A 186 4.52 12.58 -1.69
N ILE A 187 3.74 13.36 -0.94
CA ILE A 187 3.14 12.92 0.31
C ILE A 187 1.68 13.35 0.34
N ILE A 188 0.80 12.39 0.67
CA ILE A 188 -0.57 12.70 1.07
C ILE A 188 -0.66 12.55 2.59
N VAL A 189 -1.08 13.61 3.26
CA VAL A 189 -1.29 13.64 4.72
C VAL A 189 -2.72 13.18 5.00
N ARG A 190 -2.85 12.13 5.81
CA ARG A 190 -4.14 11.55 6.20
C ARG A 190 -4.74 12.32 7.36
N THR A 191 -6.04 12.16 7.58
CA THR A 191 -6.79 12.85 8.65
C THR A 191 -6.23 12.55 10.04
N VAL A 192 -5.82 11.30 10.29
CA VAL A 192 -5.22 10.87 11.58
C VAL A 192 -3.88 11.55 11.92
N ALA A 193 -3.30 12.29 10.99
CA ALA A 193 -2.09 13.10 11.23
C ALA A 193 -2.39 14.45 11.93
N GLU A 194 -3.66 14.81 12.08
CA GLU A 194 -4.08 16.03 12.79
C GLU A 194 -3.49 16.05 14.21
N GLY A 195 -2.86 17.16 14.60
CA GLY A 195 -2.22 17.35 15.90
C GLY A 195 -0.93 16.57 16.12
N LYS A 196 -0.45 15.78 15.16
CA LYS A 196 0.78 14.99 15.31
C LYS A 196 2.04 15.84 15.30
N ARG A 197 3.02 15.40 16.08
CA ARG A 197 4.32 16.07 16.19
C ARG A 197 5.21 15.70 15.00
N VAL A 198 6.17 16.57 14.72
CA VAL A 198 7.18 16.36 13.65
C VAL A 198 7.86 14.99 13.77
N ALA A 199 8.26 14.60 14.98
CA ALA A 199 8.97 13.36 15.22
C ALA A 199 8.17 12.10 14.82
N GLU A 200 6.84 12.12 15.06
CA GLU A 200 5.96 11.00 14.68
C GLU A 200 5.83 10.88 13.15
N LEU A 201 5.69 12.02 12.47
CA LEU A 201 5.56 12.06 11.01
C LEU A 201 6.89 11.73 10.31
N ASP A 202 8.02 12.20 10.84
CA ASP A 202 9.36 11.88 10.32
C ASP A 202 9.70 10.39 10.51
N ALA A 203 9.34 9.82 11.66
CA ALA A 203 9.53 8.40 11.92
C ALA A 203 8.76 7.52 10.91
N GLU A 204 7.49 7.85 10.65
CA GLU A 204 6.70 7.13 9.64
C GLU A 204 7.24 7.36 8.22
N LEU A 205 7.62 8.58 7.87
CA LEU A 205 8.22 8.87 6.57
C LEU A 205 9.47 8.01 6.32
N LYS A 206 10.34 7.83 7.31
CA LYS A 206 11.52 6.95 7.23
C LYS A 206 11.15 5.49 6.99
N ILE A 207 10.09 4.99 7.62
CA ILE A 207 9.58 3.63 7.38
C ILE A 207 9.09 3.48 5.94
N LEU A 208 8.31 4.44 5.44
CA LEU A 208 7.80 4.39 4.07
C LEU A 208 8.92 4.49 3.02
N LEU A 209 9.95 5.31 3.28
CA LEU A 209 11.15 5.38 2.45
C LEU A 209 11.93 4.06 2.43
N LYS A 210 12.01 3.38 3.58
CA LYS A 210 12.62 2.05 3.67
C LYS A 210 11.85 1.02 2.85
N HIS A 211 10.51 1.04 2.88
CA HIS A 211 9.68 0.17 2.02
C HIS A 211 9.98 0.40 0.53
N TRP A 212 10.13 1.66 0.11
CA TRP A 212 10.55 1.97 -1.25
C TRP A 212 11.92 1.37 -1.59
N GLU A 213 12.94 1.57 -0.74
CA GLU A 213 14.29 1.06 -0.96
C GLU A 213 14.32 -0.46 -1.04
N GLU A 214 13.59 -1.15 -0.17
CA GLU A 214 13.45 -2.60 -0.18
C GLU A 214 12.75 -3.09 -1.46
N THR A 215 11.71 -2.38 -1.90
CA THR A 215 10.98 -2.68 -3.14
C THR A 215 11.92 -2.59 -4.34
N ILE A 216 12.66 -1.49 -4.47
CA ILE A 216 13.60 -1.28 -5.57
C ILE A 216 14.78 -2.28 -5.51
N THR A 217 15.21 -2.65 -4.31
CA THR A 217 16.23 -3.70 -4.13
C THR A 217 15.72 -5.05 -4.65
N LYS A 218 14.46 -5.41 -4.39
CA LYS A 218 13.84 -6.64 -4.92
C LYS A 218 13.71 -6.57 -6.43
N VAL A 219 13.33 -5.42 -7.00
CA VAL A 219 13.27 -5.19 -8.46
C VAL A 219 14.63 -5.43 -9.10
N GLN A 220 15.69 -4.85 -8.53
CA GLN A 220 17.07 -5.00 -9.04
C GLN A 220 17.56 -6.45 -9.01
N LYS A 221 17.18 -7.21 -7.97
CA LYS A 221 17.57 -8.61 -7.77
C LYS A 221 16.66 -9.62 -8.49
N ALA A 222 15.54 -9.17 -9.03
CA ALA A 222 14.61 -10.08 -9.70
C ALA A 222 15.28 -10.80 -10.87
N SER A 223 15.29 -12.12 -10.82
CA SER A 223 15.85 -13.01 -11.85
C SER A 223 14.78 -13.65 -12.72
N LYS A 224 13.55 -13.67 -12.23
CA LYS A 224 12.38 -14.23 -12.92
C LYS A 224 11.23 -13.24 -12.88
N LEU A 225 10.46 -13.18 -13.95
CA LEU A 225 9.24 -12.39 -14.06
C LEU A 225 8.05 -13.33 -14.29
N PRO A 226 6.90 -12.99 -13.75
CA PRO A 226 6.63 -11.89 -12.83
C PRO A 226 7.18 -12.12 -11.42
N SER A 227 7.43 -11.03 -10.66
CA SER A 227 7.96 -11.10 -9.30
C SER A 227 7.20 -10.15 -8.36
N LEU A 228 6.76 -10.66 -7.20
CA LEU A 228 6.22 -9.84 -6.12
C LEU A 228 7.37 -9.03 -5.47
N VAL A 229 7.33 -7.70 -5.61
CA VAL A 229 8.38 -6.79 -5.12
C VAL A 229 8.00 -6.05 -3.84
N TYR A 230 6.71 -5.86 -3.61
CA TYR A 230 6.16 -5.33 -2.35
C TYR A 230 4.87 -6.07 -2.00
N ALA A 231 4.77 -6.56 -0.79
CA ALA A 231 3.54 -7.10 -0.23
C ALA A 231 2.94 -6.07 0.73
N GLU A 232 1.73 -5.63 0.48
CA GLU A 232 0.97 -4.81 1.42
C GLU A 232 0.72 -5.63 2.70
N PRO A 233 0.78 -5.01 3.89
CA PRO A 233 0.37 -5.67 5.12
C PRO A 233 -1.03 -6.28 5.04
N SER A 234 -1.28 -7.31 5.83
CA SER A 234 -2.58 -7.98 5.86
C SER A 234 -3.72 -6.99 6.11
N ARG A 235 -4.92 -7.38 5.70
CA ARG A 235 -6.12 -6.55 5.91
C ARG A 235 -6.33 -6.22 7.40
N THR A 236 -6.04 -7.15 8.28
CA THR A 236 -6.10 -6.94 9.73
C THR A 236 -5.20 -5.77 10.15
N VAL A 237 -3.96 -5.75 9.68
CA VAL A 237 -3.03 -4.65 9.94
C VAL A 237 -3.49 -3.37 9.25
N ALA A 238 -4.05 -3.44 8.04
CA ALA A 238 -4.59 -2.28 7.34
C ALA A 238 -5.76 -1.63 8.10
N ILE A 239 -6.66 -2.44 8.67
CA ILE A 239 -7.75 -1.95 9.54
C ILE A 239 -7.18 -1.27 10.78
N LEU A 240 -6.22 -1.89 11.45
CA LEU A 240 -5.58 -1.27 12.62
C LEU A 240 -4.85 0.02 12.26
N ARG A 241 -4.16 0.06 11.13
CA ARG A 241 -3.53 1.27 10.61
C ARG A 241 -4.53 2.43 10.48
N ASP A 242 -5.74 2.13 10.04
CA ASP A 242 -6.75 3.12 9.72
C ASP A 242 -7.63 3.50 10.93
N LEU A 243 -7.95 2.53 11.79
CA LEU A 243 -8.95 2.70 12.86
C LEU A 243 -8.35 2.70 14.27
N PHE A 244 -7.15 2.16 14.49
CA PHE A 244 -6.59 2.06 15.84
C PHE A 244 -6.49 3.41 16.55
N ASN A 245 -7.00 3.49 17.75
CA ASN A 245 -7.00 4.67 18.60
C ASN A 245 -6.92 4.28 20.10
N PRO A 246 -6.80 5.21 21.05
CA PRO A 246 -6.71 4.88 22.48
C PRO A 246 -7.90 4.13 23.08
N SER A 247 -9.06 4.08 22.42
CA SER A 247 -10.25 3.38 22.94
C SER A 247 -10.17 1.85 22.79
N TYR A 248 -9.22 1.33 21.99
CA TYR A 248 -9.04 -0.13 21.83
C TYR A 248 -8.57 -0.77 23.13
N GLU A 249 -9.35 -1.68 23.69
CA GLU A 249 -9.00 -2.42 24.90
C GLU A 249 -8.45 -3.81 24.62
N ASN A 250 -9.00 -4.48 23.61
CA ASN A 250 -8.62 -5.84 23.25
C ASN A 250 -8.59 -6.03 21.73
N ILE A 251 -7.64 -6.87 21.29
CA ILE A 251 -7.56 -7.39 19.93
C ILE A 251 -7.41 -8.90 20.05
N TYR A 252 -8.46 -9.65 19.72
CA TYR A 252 -8.48 -11.11 19.80
C TYR A 252 -8.16 -11.71 18.43
N VAL A 253 -7.22 -12.67 18.40
CA VAL A 253 -6.81 -13.37 17.17
C VAL A 253 -6.67 -14.85 17.50
N ASN A 254 -7.17 -15.74 16.63
CA ASN A 254 -7.10 -17.20 16.81
C ASN A 254 -6.02 -17.91 15.99
N ASP A 255 -5.27 -17.17 15.16
CA ASP A 255 -4.16 -17.70 14.36
C ASP A 255 -2.83 -17.09 14.85
N GLU A 256 -1.82 -17.93 15.08
CA GLU A 256 -0.54 -17.49 15.66
C GLU A 256 0.25 -16.58 14.71
N THR A 257 0.17 -16.81 13.40
CA THR A 257 0.86 -15.99 12.41
C THR A 257 0.27 -14.58 12.37
N VAL A 258 -1.06 -14.48 12.28
CA VAL A 258 -1.78 -13.19 12.28
C VAL A 258 -1.64 -12.49 13.63
N TYR A 259 -1.65 -13.25 14.76
CA TYR A 259 -1.39 -12.69 16.08
C TYR A 259 -0.01 -11.99 16.15
N ASN A 260 1.05 -12.66 15.68
CA ASN A 260 2.39 -12.08 15.69
C ASN A 260 2.46 -10.85 14.80
N GLU A 261 1.88 -10.88 13.60
CA GLU A 261 1.82 -9.73 12.69
C GLU A 261 1.10 -8.53 13.32
N VAL A 262 -0.06 -8.75 13.95
CA VAL A 262 -0.82 -7.72 14.66
C VAL A 262 -0.04 -7.17 15.84
N LYS A 263 0.60 -8.04 16.62
CA LYS A 263 1.40 -7.65 17.79
C LYS A 263 2.60 -6.81 17.40
N ASP A 264 3.32 -7.19 16.35
CA ASP A 264 4.45 -6.43 15.82
C ASP A 264 4.02 -5.06 15.31
N TYR A 265 2.87 -5.00 14.64
CA TYR A 265 2.31 -3.72 14.20
C TYR A 265 1.90 -2.83 15.36
N VAL A 266 1.22 -3.36 16.39
CA VAL A 266 0.85 -2.60 17.60
C VAL A 266 2.11 -2.16 18.35
N ALA A 267 3.16 -2.98 18.42
CA ALA A 267 4.45 -2.59 19.00
C ALA A 267 5.09 -1.40 18.26
N LEU A 268 4.90 -1.31 16.96
CA LEU A 268 5.41 -0.20 16.14
C LEU A 268 4.66 1.11 16.42
N ILE A 269 3.32 1.07 16.55
CA ILE A 269 2.47 2.28 16.66
C ILE A 269 2.12 2.68 18.08
N ALA A 270 2.14 1.75 19.02
CA ALA A 270 1.81 1.93 20.45
C ALA A 270 2.54 0.88 21.31
N PRO A 271 3.87 1.04 21.51
CA PRO A 271 4.73 0.03 22.18
C PRO A 271 4.25 -0.34 23.59
N ASP A 272 3.71 0.63 24.31
CA ASP A 272 3.15 0.49 25.66
C ASP A 272 1.83 -0.28 25.73
N ARG A 273 1.22 -0.57 24.57
CA ARG A 273 -0.09 -1.21 24.45
C ARG A 273 -0.09 -2.61 23.83
N THR A 274 1.06 -3.20 23.62
CA THR A 274 1.16 -4.56 23.04
C THR A 274 0.38 -5.63 23.79
N GLY A 275 0.15 -5.43 25.09
CA GLY A 275 -0.63 -6.34 25.94
C GLY A 275 -2.12 -6.45 25.61
N ILE A 276 -2.67 -5.54 24.78
CA ILE A 276 -4.07 -5.64 24.34
C ILE A 276 -4.27 -6.74 23.27
N VAL A 277 -3.21 -7.16 22.58
CA VAL A 277 -3.27 -8.23 21.58
C VAL A 277 -3.27 -9.58 22.29
N LYS A 278 -4.30 -10.37 22.07
CA LYS A 278 -4.54 -11.65 22.77
C LYS A 278 -4.71 -12.79 21.78
N LEU A 279 -3.92 -13.84 21.96
CA LEU A 279 -4.09 -15.08 21.22
C LEU A 279 -5.21 -15.90 21.85
N TYR A 280 -6.28 -16.15 21.08
CA TYR A 280 -7.39 -16.99 21.49
C TYR A 280 -7.11 -18.46 21.11
N LYS A 281 -7.06 -19.34 22.11
CA LYS A 281 -6.75 -20.76 21.93
C LYS A 281 -7.98 -21.68 22.00
N GLY A 282 -9.19 -21.13 22.07
CA GLY A 282 -10.44 -21.90 22.07
C GLY A 282 -10.75 -22.50 20.69
N GLN A 283 -11.69 -23.43 20.65
CA GLN A 283 -12.07 -24.13 19.43
C GLN A 283 -12.82 -23.22 18.43
N LEU A 284 -13.51 -22.21 18.92
CA LEU A 284 -14.26 -21.26 18.10
C LEU A 284 -14.17 -19.85 18.70
N LEU A 285 -13.74 -18.90 17.89
CA LEU A 285 -13.84 -17.49 18.24
C LEU A 285 -15.25 -17.03 17.85
N SER A 286 -16.12 -16.86 18.85
CA SER A 286 -17.52 -16.47 18.64
C SER A 286 -17.76 -15.09 19.20
N LEU A 287 -18.40 -14.23 18.40
CA LEU A 287 -18.81 -12.89 18.83
C LEU A 287 -19.80 -12.90 20.01
N ILE A 288 -20.45 -14.05 20.26
CA ILE A 288 -21.41 -14.23 21.38
C ILE A 288 -20.69 -14.45 22.71
N HIS A 289 -19.43 -14.89 22.69
CA HIS A 289 -18.67 -15.26 23.88
C HIS A 289 -17.62 -14.23 24.29
N ILE A 290 -17.58 -13.08 23.63
CA ILE A 290 -16.66 -11.97 23.94
C ILE A 290 -17.36 -10.87 24.75
#